data_fb1408a15de0991dbeda0f4fc62a7713
#
_entry.id   fb1408a15de0991dbeda0f4fc62a7713
#
_cell.length_a   1.000
_cell.length_b   1.000
_cell.length_c   1.000
_cell.angle_alpha   90.00
_cell.angle_beta   90.00
_cell.angle_gamma   90.00
#
_symmetry.space_group_name_H-M   'P 1'
#
loop_
_entity.id
_entity.type
_entity.pdbx_description
1 polymer ?
#
loop_
_entity_poly.entity_id
_entity_poly.type
_entity_poly.pdbx_seq_one_letter_code
_entity_poly.pdbx_strand_id
1 'polypeptide(L)' 'MIDQIKICDRCKAIKKQDIAYIKKTYSDCKIQIGCCNLCGIGRSKPFIIYNHVPIIADTFEEVIKKLEERRKSS' A
#
# COMPACT_ATOMS: atom_id res chain seq x y z
N MET A 1 0.63 18.20 6.68
CA MET A 1 -0.40 17.30 6.14
C MET A 1 -0.03 15.85 6.41
N ILE A 2 -1.03 15.03 6.70
CA ILE A 2 -0.80 13.62 6.99
C ILE A 2 -0.98 12.82 5.70
N ASP A 3 0.03 12.00 5.38
CA ASP A 3 -0.06 11.11 4.24
C ASP A 3 -1.10 10.02 4.50
N GLN A 4 -1.81 9.62 3.47
CA GLN A 4 -2.85 8.60 3.55
C GLN A 4 -2.45 7.36 2.76
N ILE A 5 -2.55 6.21 3.40
CA ILE A 5 -2.25 4.92 2.76
C ILE A 5 -3.48 4.04 2.88
N LYS A 6 -3.96 3.54 1.74
CA LYS A 6 -5.06 2.56 1.72
C LYS A 6 -4.51 1.20 1.32
N ILE A 7 -4.93 0.18 2.05
CA ILE A 7 -4.50 -1.19 1.81
C ILE A 7 -5.73 -2.05 1.63
N CYS A 8 -5.74 -2.87 0.57
CA CYS A 8 -6.83 -3.81 0.34
C CYS A 8 -6.56 -5.09 1.14
N ASP A 9 -7.39 -5.36 2.14
CA ASP A 9 -7.24 -6.55 2.99
C ASP A 9 -7.69 -7.83 2.30
N ARG A 10 -8.39 -7.73 1.17
CA ARG A 10 -8.83 -8.88 0.37
C ARG A 10 -7.87 -9.24 -0.75
N CYS A 11 -6.81 -8.50 -0.91
CA CYS A 11 -5.81 -8.78 -1.93
C CYS A 11 -4.96 -9.98 -1.50
N LYS A 12 -4.94 -11.03 -2.33
CA LYS A 12 -4.18 -12.24 -2.03
C LYS A 12 -2.67 -12.00 -2.01
N ALA A 13 -2.22 -10.97 -2.69
CA ALA A 13 -0.79 -10.65 -2.76
C ALA A 13 -0.29 -9.92 -1.52
N ILE A 14 -1.19 -9.41 -0.70
CA ILE A 14 -0.84 -8.71 0.54
C ILE A 14 -1.23 -9.58 1.73
N LYS A 15 -0.27 -9.89 2.58
CA LYS A 15 -0.48 -10.73 3.76
C LYS A 15 -0.68 -9.87 5.01
N LYS A 16 -1.17 -10.49 6.08
CA LYS A 16 -1.36 -9.79 7.36
C LYS A 16 -0.05 -9.19 7.87
N GLN A 17 1.06 -9.89 7.70
CA GLN A 17 2.36 -9.39 8.11
C GLN A 17 2.77 -8.13 7.34
N ASP A 18 2.37 -8.04 6.08
CA ASP A 18 2.65 -6.86 5.27
C ASP A 18 1.87 -5.65 5.77
N ILE A 19 0.61 -5.86 6.14
CA ILE A 19 -0.22 -4.82 6.73
C ILE A 19 0.38 -4.33 8.05
N ALA A 20 0.81 -5.27 8.88
CA ALA A 20 1.44 -4.94 10.15
C ALA A 20 2.73 -4.14 9.95
N TYR A 21 3.51 -4.51 8.93
CA TYR A 21 4.72 -3.79 8.59
C TYR A 21 4.43 -2.33 8.25
N ILE A 22 3.42 -2.10 7.42
CA ILE A 22 3.05 -0.75 7.01
C ILE A 22 2.56 0.05 8.21
N LYS A 23 1.71 -0.53 9.04
CA LYS A 23 1.21 0.14 10.25
C LYS A 23 2.34 0.55 11.20
N LYS A 24 3.35 -0.30 11.32
CA LYS A 24 4.49 -0.04 12.19
C LYS A 24 5.45 0.99 11.58
N THR A 25 5.76 0.81 10.29
CA THR A 25 6.74 1.65 9.60
C THR A 25 6.20 3.04 9.32
N TYR A 26 4.93 3.13 8.96
CA TYR A 26 4.29 4.39 8.60
C TYR A 26 3.23 4.79 9.63
N SER A 27 3.58 4.67 10.90
CA SER A 27 2.65 5.00 11.99
C SER A 27 2.26 6.47 12.01
N ASP A 28 3.05 7.33 11.39
CA ASP A 28 2.78 8.75 11.23
C ASP A 28 1.77 9.04 10.11
N CYS A 29 1.44 8.04 9.31
CA CYS A 29 0.50 8.17 8.21
C CYS A 29 -0.88 7.66 8.61
N LYS A 30 -1.92 8.18 7.95
CA LYS A 30 -3.27 7.66 8.14
C LYS A 30 -3.42 6.39 7.30
N ILE A 31 -3.61 5.27 7.98
CA ILE A 31 -3.72 3.97 7.30
C ILE A 31 -5.17 3.51 7.35
N GLN A 32 -5.73 3.21 6.17
CA GLN A 32 -7.06 2.67 6.03
C GLN A 32 -6.98 1.28 5.40
N ILE A 33 -7.71 0.35 5.97
CA ILE A 33 -7.76 -1.04 5.50
C ILE A 33 -9.17 -1.31 5.02
N GLY A 34 -9.29 -1.81 3.79
CA GLY A 34 -10.60 -2.11 3.22
C GLY A 34 -10.50 -2.36 1.73
N CYS A 35 -11.65 -2.60 1.10
CA CYS A 35 -11.70 -2.84 -0.34
C CYS A 35 -11.48 -1.53 -1.09
N CYS A 36 -10.50 -1.54 -1.99
CA CYS A 36 -10.16 -0.36 -2.79
C CYS A 36 -10.81 -0.35 -4.17
N ASN A 37 -11.69 -1.32 -4.46
CA ASN A 37 -12.34 -1.49 -5.76
C ASN A 37 -11.36 -1.73 -6.91
N LEU A 38 -10.14 -2.14 -6.59
CA LEU A 38 -9.10 -2.46 -7.58
C LEU A 38 -8.76 -3.94 -7.56
N CYS A 39 -9.74 -4.78 -7.22
CA CYS A 39 -9.53 -6.22 -7.07
C CYS A 39 -9.04 -6.89 -8.37
N GLY A 40 -9.43 -6.36 -9.52
CA GLY A 40 -8.98 -6.88 -10.80
C GLY A 40 -7.49 -6.69 -11.01
N ILE A 41 -6.93 -5.59 -10.51
CA ILE A 41 -5.51 -5.29 -10.61
C ILE A 41 -4.73 -6.06 -9.56
N GLY A 42 -5.26 -6.15 -8.34
CA GLY A 42 -4.56 -6.73 -7.21
C GLY A 42 -4.63 -8.25 -7.10
N ARG A 43 -5.16 -8.95 -8.12
CA ARG A 43 -5.29 -10.41 -8.07
C ARG A 43 -3.95 -11.12 -8.00
N SER A 44 -2.96 -10.62 -8.73
CA SER A 44 -1.66 -11.28 -8.82
C SER A 44 -0.50 -10.41 -8.35
N LYS A 45 -0.75 -9.14 -8.12
CA LYS A 45 0.31 -8.20 -7.73
C LYS A 45 -0.09 -7.39 -6.50
N PRO A 46 0.84 -7.18 -5.55
CA PRO A 46 0.55 -6.33 -4.41
C PRO A 46 0.41 -4.88 -4.84
N PHE A 47 -0.51 -4.17 -4.20
CA PHE A 47 -0.68 -2.75 -4.48
C PHE A 47 -1.16 -2.04 -3.21
N ILE A 48 -0.88 -0.74 -3.16
CA ILE A 48 -1.41 0.15 -2.13
C ILE A 48 -1.83 1.45 -2.82
N ILE A 49 -2.64 2.24 -2.13
CA ILE A 49 -3.01 3.56 -2.63
C ILE A 49 -2.43 4.61 -1.68
N TYR A 50 -1.53 5.42 -2.21
CA TYR A 50 -0.85 6.45 -1.45
C TYR A 50 -1.33 7.82 -1.92
N ASN A 51 -2.03 8.56 -1.03
CA ASN A 51 -2.60 9.87 -1.35
C ASN A 51 -3.40 9.86 -2.66
N HIS A 52 -4.26 8.83 -2.80
CA HIS A 52 -5.13 8.61 -3.96
C HIS A 52 -4.41 8.15 -5.21
N VAL A 53 -3.11 7.83 -5.13
CA VAL A 53 -2.33 7.32 -6.26
C VAL A 53 -2.04 5.84 -6.04
N PRO A 54 -2.49 4.95 -6.95
CA PRO A 54 -2.20 3.52 -6.82
C PRO A 54 -0.73 3.23 -7.09
N ILE A 55 -0.14 2.42 -6.22
CA ILE A 55 1.24 1.96 -6.38
C ILE A 55 1.20 0.45 -6.51
N ILE A 56 1.60 -0.06 -7.66
CA ILE A 56 1.56 -1.48 -8.00
C ILE A 56 2.95 -1.94 -8.38
N ALA A 57 3.32 -3.13 -7.92
CA ALA A 57 4.62 -3.72 -8.26
C ALA A 57 4.51 -5.23 -8.25
N ASP A 58 5.56 -5.91 -8.68
CA ASP A 58 5.58 -7.37 -8.74
C ASP A 58 5.71 -7.99 -7.37
N THR A 59 6.36 -7.30 -6.43
CA THR A 59 6.52 -7.79 -5.05
C THR A 59 6.17 -6.67 -4.08
N PHE A 60 5.87 -7.08 -2.84
CA PHE A 60 5.58 -6.10 -1.79
C PHE A 60 6.79 -5.21 -1.51
N GLU A 61 7.99 -5.77 -1.56
CA GLU A 61 9.21 -4.99 -1.36
C GLU A 61 9.33 -3.86 -2.38
N GLU A 62 8.98 -4.14 -3.63
CA GLU A 62 9.02 -3.12 -4.67
C GLU A 62 7.94 -2.08 -4.48
N VAL A 63 6.77 -2.48 -3.97
CA VAL A 63 5.72 -1.52 -3.61
C VAL A 63 6.24 -0.54 -2.57
N ILE A 64 6.90 -1.05 -1.54
CA ILE A 64 7.47 -0.21 -0.49
C ILE A 64 8.55 0.70 -1.06
N LYS A 65 9.39 0.18 -1.93
CA LYS A 65 10.44 0.98 -2.57
C LYS A 65 9.85 2.14 -3.37
N LYS A 66 8.81 1.89 -4.14
CA LYS A 66 8.12 2.93 -4.91
C LYS A 66 7.45 3.95 -3.99
N LEU A 67 6.88 3.48 -2.89
CA LEU A 67 6.26 4.36 -1.91
C LEU A 67 7.30 5.31 -1.30
N GLU A 68 8.46 4.79 -0.93
CA GLU A 68 9.55 5.59 -0.38
C GLU A 68 10.04 6.64 -1.38
N GLU A 69 10.15 6.26 -2.64
CA GLU A 69 10.55 7.19 -3.68
C GLU A 69 9.54 8.34 -3.83
N ARG A 70 8.25 8.02 -3.75
CA ARG A 70 7.21 9.05 -3.82
C ARG A 70 7.28 9.99 -2.62
N ARG A 71 7.52 9.46 -1.46
CA ARG A 71 7.63 10.27 -0.25
C ARG A 71 8.82 11.23 -0.32
N LYS A 72 9.91 10.79 -0.93
CA LYS A 72 11.08 11.64 -1.13
C LYS A 72 10.86 12.73 -2.18
N SER A 73 10.05 12.42 -3.19
CA SER A 73 9.78 13.34 -4.29
C SER A 73 8.81 14.45 -3.92
N SER A 74 8.04 14.25 -2.89
CA SER A 74 7.07 15.24 -2.44
C SER A 74 7.65 16.13 -1.33
#